data_c54cf60f9bc2373eede01525aac0d38c
#
_entry.id   c54cf60f9bc2373eede01525aac0d38c
#
_cell.length_a   1.000
_cell.length_b   1.000
_cell.length_c   1.000
_cell.angle_alpha   90.00
_cell.angle_beta   90.00
_cell.angle_gamma   90.00
#
_symmetry.space_group_name_H-M   'P 1'
#
loop_
_entity.id
_entity.type
_entity.pdbx_description
1 polymer ?
#
loop_
_entity_poly.entity_id
_entity_poly.type
_entity_poly.pdbx_seq_one_letter_code
_entity_poly.pdbx_strand_id
1 'polypeptide(L)'
;MAKSATQSKSKAAKKPAKTANNSDNVVQMTTAGEKAAKLSKAQLKAMYRQMLTIRRFEEKAGQLYGMGLIGGFCHLYIGQEAVVIGMKHCINEDDSVITTYRDHGHMLACDMDPKGIMAELTGRIDGFSKGKGGSMHMFSTEKHFYGGHGIVGAS
;
A
#
# COMPACT_ATOMS: atom_id res chain seq x y z
N MET A 1 -52.45 -11.10 -57.52
CA MET A 1 -51.94 -12.37 -58.14
C MET A 1 -50.43 -12.39 -57.94
N ALA A 2 -49.89 -13.57 -57.73
CA ALA A 2 -48.50 -13.96 -57.65
C ALA A 2 -47.74 -13.67 -56.33
N LYS A 3 -47.68 -14.71 -55.54
CA LYS A 3 -46.80 -14.96 -54.38
C LYS A 3 -45.37 -15.18 -54.88
N SER A 4 -44.40 -14.48 -54.30
CA SER A 4 -42.99 -14.86 -54.41
C SER A 4 -42.49 -15.24 -53.03
N ALA A 5 -42.14 -16.49 -52.89
CA ALA A 5 -41.53 -17.06 -51.68
C ALA A 5 -40.03 -16.85 -51.74
N THR A 6 -39.47 -16.17 -50.78
CA THR A 6 -38.01 -16.00 -50.62
C THR A 6 -37.54 -16.97 -49.51
N GLN A 7 -36.77 -17.96 -49.91
CA GLN A 7 -36.13 -18.94 -49.02
C GLN A 7 -35.06 -18.26 -48.14
N SER A 8 -35.25 -18.40 -46.84
CA SER A 8 -34.27 -18.03 -45.83
C SER A 8 -33.20 -19.13 -45.73
N LYS A 9 -31.94 -18.79 -46.07
CA LYS A 9 -30.77 -19.65 -45.84
C LYS A 9 -30.38 -19.60 -44.38
N SER A 10 -30.49 -20.74 -43.70
CA SER A 10 -29.98 -20.92 -42.34
C SER A 10 -28.49 -20.73 -42.29
N LYS A 11 -28.00 -19.75 -41.47
CA LYS A 11 -26.61 -19.59 -41.13
C LYS A 11 -26.23 -20.63 -40.08
N ALA A 12 -25.22 -21.43 -40.42
CA ALA A 12 -24.62 -22.39 -39.52
C ALA A 12 -24.15 -21.75 -38.21
N ALA A 13 -24.50 -22.35 -37.10
CA ALA A 13 -24.10 -21.96 -35.77
C ALA A 13 -22.56 -22.08 -35.60
N LYS A 14 -21.91 -20.99 -35.27
CA LYS A 14 -20.50 -20.94 -34.93
C LYS A 14 -20.29 -21.64 -33.58
N LYS A 15 -19.45 -22.67 -33.57
CA LYS A 15 -19.04 -23.42 -32.39
C LYS A 15 -18.49 -22.46 -31.32
N PRO A 16 -18.87 -22.56 -30.04
CA PRO A 16 -18.30 -21.67 -29.00
C PRO A 16 -16.81 -21.95 -28.85
N ALA A 17 -16.03 -20.84 -28.78
CA ALA A 17 -14.63 -20.91 -28.50
C ALA A 17 -14.42 -21.52 -27.12
N LYS A 18 -13.49 -22.47 -27.03
CA LYS A 18 -13.05 -23.06 -25.76
C LYS A 18 -12.58 -21.92 -24.82
N THR A 19 -13.30 -21.75 -23.73
CA THR A 19 -12.86 -20.95 -22.60
C THR A 19 -11.53 -21.53 -22.11
N ALA A 20 -10.45 -20.79 -22.25
CA ALA A 20 -9.20 -21.16 -21.64
C ALA A 20 -9.42 -21.19 -20.12
N ASN A 21 -9.21 -22.35 -19.52
CA ASN A 21 -9.22 -22.52 -18.08
C ASN A 21 -8.10 -21.65 -17.50
N ASN A 22 -8.50 -20.62 -16.78
CA ASN A 22 -7.59 -19.70 -16.06
C ASN A 22 -7.18 -20.31 -14.71
N SER A 23 -6.92 -21.62 -14.68
CA SER A 23 -6.50 -22.34 -13.48
C SER A 23 -5.01 -22.29 -13.21
N ASP A 24 -4.19 -21.73 -14.13
CA ASP A 24 -2.73 -21.79 -14.03
C ASP A 24 -2.11 -20.54 -13.39
N ASN A 25 -2.91 -19.57 -12.96
CA ASN A 25 -2.46 -18.37 -12.24
C ASN A 25 -2.84 -18.36 -10.76
N VAL A 26 -3.07 -19.50 -10.15
CA VAL A 26 -3.09 -19.58 -8.70
C VAL A 26 -1.64 -19.46 -8.25
N VAL A 27 -1.26 -18.26 -7.76
CA VAL A 27 -0.02 -18.09 -6.98
C VAL A 27 -0.12 -19.11 -5.85
N GLN A 28 0.62 -20.20 -5.95
CA GLN A 28 0.75 -21.14 -4.85
C GLN A 28 1.38 -20.35 -3.71
N MET A 29 0.58 -20.05 -2.69
CA MET A 29 1.11 -19.57 -1.43
C MET A 29 2.04 -20.67 -0.91
N THR A 30 3.34 -20.43 -0.97
CA THR A 30 4.36 -21.32 -0.47
C THR A 30 4.07 -21.57 1.01
N THR A 31 3.83 -22.82 1.36
CA THR A 31 3.67 -23.22 2.75
C THR A 31 4.97 -22.93 3.50
N ALA A 32 4.87 -22.56 4.78
CA ALA A 32 6.01 -22.26 5.66
C ALA A 32 6.98 -23.44 5.72
N GLY A 33 7.93 -23.49 4.81
CA GLY A 33 8.89 -24.60 4.60
C GLY A 33 9.69 -24.47 3.31
N GLU A 34 9.19 -23.71 2.32
CA GLU A 34 9.98 -23.38 1.14
C GLU A 34 11.01 -22.31 1.50
N LYS A 35 12.24 -22.55 1.11
CA LYS A 35 13.43 -21.77 1.46
C LYS A 35 13.15 -20.27 1.44
N ALA A 36 12.94 -19.69 2.60
CA ALA A 36 12.96 -18.24 2.75
C ALA A 36 14.22 -17.70 2.06
N ALA A 37 14.07 -16.69 1.20
CA ALA A 37 15.20 -16.07 0.55
C ALA A 37 16.27 -15.78 1.61
N LYS A 38 17.48 -16.28 1.41
CA LYS A 38 18.56 -16.12 2.40
C LYS A 38 18.99 -14.65 2.40
N LEU A 39 18.41 -13.86 3.29
CA LEU A 39 18.83 -12.50 3.51
C LEU A 39 20.23 -12.47 4.16
N SER A 40 21.08 -11.58 3.68
CA SER A 40 22.38 -11.34 4.29
C SER A 40 22.22 -10.69 5.67
N LYS A 41 23.23 -10.86 6.53
CA LYS A 41 23.26 -10.21 7.84
C LYS A 41 23.16 -8.67 7.75
N ALA A 42 23.66 -8.09 6.68
CA ALA A 42 23.58 -6.64 6.44
C ALA A 42 22.12 -6.22 6.13
N GLN A 43 21.43 -6.97 5.27
CA GLN A 43 20.00 -6.73 4.97
C GLN A 43 19.13 -6.88 6.21
N LEU A 44 19.31 -7.94 6.99
CA LEU A 44 18.59 -8.15 8.25
C LEU A 44 18.77 -6.99 9.24
N LYS A 45 20.01 -6.48 9.35
CA LYS A 45 20.29 -5.31 10.20
C LYS A 45 19.64 -4.03 9.67
N ALA A 46 19.60 -3.84 8.34
CA ALA A 46 18.95 -2.70 7.73
C ALA A 46 17.44 -2.74 7.99
N MET A 47 16.80 -3.87 7.73
CA MET A 47 15.37 -4.09 8.02
C MET A 47 15.05 -3.85 9.49
N TYR A 48 15.86 -4.38 10.40
CA TYR A 48 15.67 -4.16 11.83
C TYR A 48 15.76 -2.67 12.22
N ARG A 49 16.73 -1.94 11.66
CA ARG A 49 16.85 -0.49 11.89
C ARG A 49 15.64 0.28 11.39
N GLN A 50 15.13 -0.07 10.22
CA GLN A 50 13.90 0.55 9.69
C GLN A 50 12.70 0.27 10.59
N MET A 51 12.51 -0.98 11.03
CA MET A 51 11.45 -1.33 11.99
C MET A 51 11.58 -0.54 13.29
N LEU A 52 12.81 -0.43 13.83
CA LEU A 52 13.06 0.33 15.04
C LEU A 52 12.79 1.84 14.85
N THR A 53 13.13 2.39 13.70
CA THR A 53 12.83 3.79 13.35
C THR A 53 11.32 4.04 13.34
N ILE A 54 10.55 3.17 12.70
CA ILE A 54 9.08 3.23 12.71
C ILE A 54 8.56 3.19 14.15
N ARG A 55 9.01 2.23 14.95
CA ARG A 55 8.59 2.08 16.34
C ARG A 55 8.86 3.36 17.15
N ARG A 56 10.06 3.90 17.08
CA ARG A 56 10.44 5.10 17.83
C ARG A 56 9.69 6.34 17.36
N PHE A 57 9.46 6.46 16.07
CA PHE A 57 8.62 7.52 15.51
C PHE A 57 7.20 7.46 16.07
N GLU A 58 6.59 6.29 16.03
CA GLU A 58 5.21 6.09 16.49
C GLU A 58 5.04 6.25 18.00
N GLU A 59 6.01 5.79 18.78
CA GLU A 59 6.04 6.05 20.24
C GLU A 59 6.05 7.56 20.51
N LYS A 60 6.83 8.32 19.72
CA LYS A 60 6.88 9.78 19.85
C LYS A 60 5.60 10.44 19.39
N ALA A 61 5.01 9.99 18.28
CA ALA A 61 3.72 10.47 17.81
C ALA A 61 2.63 10.24 18.85
N GLY A 62 2.59 9.04 19.45
CA GLY A 62 1.65 8.72 20.52
C GLY A 62 1.81 9.62 21.75
N GLN A 63 3.04 9.93 22.14
CA GLN A 63 3.30 10.88 23.23
C GLN A 63 2.76 12.29 22.91
N LEU A 64 3.05 12.79 21.71
CA LEU A 64 2.58 14.12 21.28
C LEU A 64 1.06 14.17 21.14
N TYR A 65 0.45 13.09 20.70
CA TYR A 65 -1.02 12.95 20.66
C TYR A 65 -1.62 13.03 22.07
N GLY A 66 -1.04 12.28 23.03
CA GLY A 66 -1.48 12.34 24.45
C GLY A 66 -1.29 13.71 25.09
N MET A 67 -0.36 14.53 24.58
CA MET A 67 -0.16 15.91 25.00
C MET A 67 -1.08 16.92 24.30
N GLY A 68 -1.94 16.48 23.38
CA GLY A 68 -2.83 17.35 22.61
C GLY A 68 -2.13 18.16 21.51
N LEU A 69 -0.90 17.83 21.14
CA LEU A 69 -0.14 18.51 20.10
C LEU A 69 -0.42 18.00 18.70
N ILE A 70 -1.05 16.85 18.58
CA ILE A 70 -1.56 16.27 17.34
C ILE A 70 -3.08 16.28 17.41
N GLY A 71 -3.73 16.98 16.49
CA GLY A 71 -5.19 17.09 16.42
C GLY A 71 -5.81 15.99 15.55
N GLY A 72 -7.11 15.77 15.73
CA GLY A 72 -7.87 14.77 14.97
C GLY A 72 -7.51 13.34 15.34
N PHE A 73 -7.70 12.41 14.40
CA PHE A 73 -7.34 11.01 14.58
C PHE A 73 -5.84 10.80 14.31
N CYS A 74 -5.18 10.00 15.15
CA CYS A 74 -3.81 9.58 14.96
C CYS A 74 -3.74 8.06 15.01
N HIS A 75 -3.49 7.44 13.85
CA HIS A 75 -3.48 5.99 13.69
C HIS A 75 -2.05 5.46 13.70
N LEU A 76 -1.59 5.05 14.88
CA LEU A 76 -0.24 4.52 15.07
C LEU A 76 -0.04 3.17 14.37
N TYR A 77 1.14 2.97 13.82
CA TYR A 77 1.56 1.74 13.11
C TYR A 77 2.25 0.72 14.03
N ILE A 78 2.22 0.93 15.34
CA ILE A 78 2.89 0.08 16.33
C ILE A 78 2.38 -1.37 16.23
N GLY A 79 3.32 -2.30 16.13
CA GLY A 79 3.04 -3.74 16.03
C GLY A 79 3.00 -4.29 14.61
N GLN A 80 3.03 -3.44 13.58
CA GLN A 80 2.96 -3.83 12.18
C GLN A 80 4.25 -3.53 11.40
N GLU A 81 5.34 -3.16 12.07
CA GLU A 81 6.59 -2.73 11.45
C GLU A 81 7.17 -3.77 10.51
N ALA A 82 7.11 -5.05 10.91
CA ALA A 82 7.63 -6.15 10.10
C ALA A 82 6.85 -6.33 8.79
N VAL A 83 5.54 -6.05 8.80
CA VAL A 83 4.68 -6.18 7.62
C VAL A 83 5.12 -5.20 6.53
N VAL A 84 5.19 -3.92 6.87
CA VAL A 84 5.54 -2.89 5.87
C VAL A 84 6.99 -3.01 5.41
N ILE A 85 7.93 -3.33 6.30
CA ILE A 85 9.33 -3.50 5.92
C ILE A 85 9.51 -4.72 5.04
N GLY A 86 8.85 -5.84 5.35
CA GLY A 86 8.84 -7.02 4.49
C GLY A 86 8.27 -6.71 3.11
N MET A 87 7.14 -6.03 3.03
CA MET A 87 6.52 -5.62 1.77
C MET A 87 7.45 -4.70 0.96
N LYS A 88 8.02 -3.67 1.59
CA LYS A 88 8.91 -2.70 0.90
C LYS A 88 10.15 -3.37 0.30
N HIS A 89 10.67 -4.40 0.94
CA HIS A 89 11.80 -5.16 0.39
C HIS A 89 11.44 -6.12 -0.75
N CYS A 90 10.16 -6.28 -1.08
CA CYS A 90 9.66 -7.11 -2.18
C CYS A 90 9.23 -6.29 -3.41
N ILE A 91 9.13 -4.97 -3.30
CA ILE A 91 8.76 -4.07 -4.40
C ILE A 91 9.98 -3.29 -4.89
N ASN A 92 9.91 -2.76 -6.12
CA ASN A 92 10.95 -1.91 -6.69
C ASN A 92 10.83 -0.46 -6.18
N GLU A 93 11.89 0.32 -6.41
CA GLU A 93 11.92 1.74 -6.00
C GLU A 93 10.87 2.59 -6.72
N ASP A 94 10.56 2.25 -7.99
CA ASP A 94 9.60 2.97 -8.83
C ASP A 94 8.15 2.51 -8.63
N ASP A 95 7.92 1.47 -7.82
CA ASP A 95 6.57 0.98 -7.56
C ASP A 95 5.79 1.98 -6.71
N SER A 96 4.54 2.22 -7.11
CA SER A 96 3.65 3.14 -6.41
C SER A 96 3.04 2.49 -5.17
N VAL A 97 3.04 3.22 -4.07
CA VAL A 97 2.45 2.78 -2.81
C VAL A 97 1.23 3.63 -2.48
N ILE A 98 0.11 2.95 -2.23
CA ILE A 98 -1.13 3.53 -1.72
C ILE A 98 -1.57 2.72 -0.50
N THR A 99 -2.13 3.39 0.50
CA THR A 99 -2.49 2.75 1.76
C THR A 99 -3.84 3.22 2.27
N THR A 100 -4.31 2.59 3.32
CA THR A 100 -5.47 3.04 4.09
C THR A 100 -5.05 4.10 5.12
N TYR A 101 -5.84 4.28 6.16
CA TYR A 101 -5.65 5.32 7.20
C TYR A 101 -4.45 5.11 8.13
N ARG A 102 -3.83 3.92 8.16
CA ARG A 102 -2.68 3.59 9.02
C ARG A 102 -1.41 3.54 8.18
N ASP A 103 -0.89 4.68 7.85
CA ASP A 103 0.10 4.87 6.78
C ASP A 103 1.48 5.37 7.23
N HIS A 104 1.67 5.83 8.48
CA HIS A 104 2.96 6.35 8.95
C HIS A 104 4.12 5.37 8.71
N GLY A 105 3.91 4.08 8.98
CA GLY A 105 4.92 3.05 8.73
C GLY A 105 5.28 2.93 7.25
N HIS A 106 4.29 3.06 6.35
CA HIS A 106 4.51 3.04 4.90
C HIS A 106 5.29 4.26 4.43
N MET A 107 4.99 5.45 4.95
CA MET A 107 5.72 6.67 4.65
C MET A 107 7.21 6.52 5.01
N LEU A 108 7.48 6.05 6.23
CA LEU A 108 8.85 5.83 6.71
C LEU A 108 9.57 4.73 5.92
N ALA A 109 8.85 3.66 5.51
CA ALA A 109 9.39 2.61 4.66
C ALA A 109 9.67 3.08 3.23
N CYS A 110 8.97 4.11 2.75
CA CYS A 110 9.22 4.79 1.48
C CYS A 110 10.26 5.92 1.61
N ASP A 111 11.04 5.95 2.68
CA ASP A 111 12.10 6.93 2.92
C ASP A 111 11.62 8.39 2.89
N MET A 112 10.38 8.65 3.30
CA MET A 112 9.89 10.00 3.57
C MET A 112 10.54 10.53 4.85
N ASP A 113 10.91 11.83 4.86
CA ASP A 113 11.58 12.44 6.01
C ASP A 113 10.70 12.41 7.27
N PRO A 114 11.14 11.75 8.36
CA PRO A 114 10.38 11.72 9.61
C PRO A 114 10.03 13.10 10.16
N LYS A 115 10.87 14.13 9.90
CA LYS A 115 10.59 15.51 10.32
C LYS A 115 9.39 16.07 9.58
N GLY A 116 9.30 15.85 8.27
CA GLY A 116 8.16 16.28 7.46
C GLY A 116 6.87 15.57 7.87
N ILE A 117 6.93 14.26 8.18
CA ILE A 117 5.78 13.52 8.69
C ILE A 117 5.34 14.08 10.04
N MET A 118 6.27 14.31 10.97
CA MET A 118 5.95 14.87 12.29
C MET A 118 5.43 16.31 12.20
N ALA A 119 5.97 17.12 11.28
CA ALA A 119 5.48 18.46 11.01
C ALA A 119 4.02 18.43 10.53
N GLU A 120 3.66 17.48 9.64
CA GLU A 120 2.28 17.29 9.19
C GLU A 120 1.36 16.93 10.36
N LEU A 121 1.75 15.93 11.17
CA LEU A 121 0.95 15.50 12.33
C LEU A 121 0.67 16.65 13.31
N THR A 122 1.63 17.56 13.46
CA THR A 122 1.51 18.72 14.38
C THR A 122 0.95 19.98 13.70
N GLY A 123 0.44 19.88 12.48
CA GLY A 123 -0.20 20.97 11.75
C GLY A 123 0.77 22.06 11.29
N ARG A 124 2.03 21.71 10.97
CA ARG A 124 3.06 22.68 10.55
C ARG A 124 3.14 22.77 9.02
N ILE A 125 3.50 23.96 8.54
CA ILE A 125 3.61 24.27 7.10
C ILE A 125 4.67 23.40 6.39
N ASP A 126 5.67 22.93 7.11
CA ASP A 126 6.75 22.07 6.58
C ASP A 126 6.33 20.60 6.44
N GLY A 127 5.08 20.27 6.76
CA GLY A 127 4.52 18.96 6.55
C GLY A 127 4.24 18.66 5.07
N PHE A 128 4.16 17.38 4.71
CA PHE A 128 3.96 16.92 3.33
C PHE A 128 2.65 17.40 2.68
N SER A 129 1.64 17.71 3.48
CA SER A 129 0.37 18.34 3.06
C SER A 129 0.19 19.71 3.69
N LYS A 130 1.29 20.38 4.02
CA LYS A 130 1.33 21.73 4.62
C LYS A 130 0.56 21.85 5.94
N GLY A 131 0.56 20.75 6.71
CA GLY A 131 -0.13 20.68 8.01
C GLY A 131 -1.65 20.53 7.91
N LYS A 132 -2.19 20.23 6.74
CA LYS A 132 -3.66 20.12 6.51
C LYS A 132 -4.15 18.68 6.41
N GLY A 133 -3.26 17.74 6.14
CA GLY A 133 -3.61 16.32 5.94
C GLY A 133 -3.68 15.51 7.24
N GLY A 134 -2.94 15.92 8.26
CA GLY A 134 -2.86 15.19 9.53
C GLY A 134 -2.31 13.79 9.35
N SER A 135 -2.84 12.83 10.12
CA SER A 135 -2.32 11.46 10.19
C SER A 135 -2.59 10.61 8.92
N MET A 136 -3.57 10.96 8.11
CA MET A 136 -4.11 10.05 7.08
C MET A 136 -3.99 10.58 5.65
N HIS A 137 -3.50 11.79 5.44
CA HIS A 137 -3.51 12.42 4.12
C HIS A 137 -2.17 13.12 3.83
N MET A 138 -1.12 12.31 3.73
CA MET A 138 0.21 12.74 3.33
C MET A 138 0.61 12.06 2.02
N PHE A 139 1.34 12.79 1.17
CA PHE A 139 1.69 12.33 -0.18
C PHE A 139 3.10 12.77 -0.53
N SER A 140 3.81 11.95 -1.31
CA SER A 140 5.10 12.30 -1.88
C SER A 140 5.26 11.64 -3.24
N THR A 141 5.09 12.41 -4.31
CA THR A 141 5.31 11.92 -5.68
C THR A 141 6.77 11.54 -5.91
N GLU A 142 7.71 12.24 -5.26
CA GLU A 142 9.14 11.92 -5.31
C GLU A 142 9.45 10.53 -4.74
N LYS A 143 8.70 10.10 -3.73
CA LYS A 143 8.85 8.79 -3.07
C LYS A 143 7.86 7.74 -3.55
N HIS A 144 7.16 8.02 -4.65
CA HIS A 144 6.09 7.15 -5.19
C HIS A 144 5.05 6.74 -4.14
N PHE A 145 4.85 7.60 -3.12
CA PHE A 145 3.85 7.40 -2.09
C PHE A 145 2.62 8.29 -2.37
N TYR A 146 1.52 7.66 -2.76
CA TYR A 146 0.29 8.33 -3.19
C TYR A 146 -0.79 8.34 -2.11
N GLY A 147 -0.38 8.16 -0.89
CA GLY A 147 -1.11 8.52 0.28
C GLY A 147 -1.83 7.42 1.01
N GLY A 148 -2.24 7.82 2.21
CA GLY A 148 -3.25 7.18 3.01
C GLY A 148 -4.62 7.77 2.72
N HIS A 149 -5.63 6.96 2.96
CA HIS A 149 -7.03 7.35 2.84
C HIS A 149 -7.74 7.14 4.17
N GLY A 150 -8.51 8.13 4.62
CA GLY A 150 -9.33 8.02 5.83
C GLY A 150 -10.45 6.98 5.72
N ILE A 151 -10.66 6.42 4.52
CA ILE A 151 -11.70 5.42 4.27
C ILE A 151 -11.13 4.02 4.47
N VAL A 152 -11.79 3.24 5.35
CA VAL A 152 -11.44 1.83 5.58
C VAL A 152 -11.97 1.00 4.41
N GLY A 153 -11.07 0.22 3.77
CA GLY A 153 -11.46 -0.64 2.67
C GLY A 153 -11.71 0.09 1.34
N ALA A 154 -11.14 1.27 1.15
CA ALA A 154 -11.02 1.89 -0.16
C ALA A 154 -10.01 1.10 -1.00
N SER A 155 -10.46 0.15 -1.76
CA SER A 155 -9.71 -0.61 -2.75
C SER A 155 -10.33 -0.44 -4.12
#